data_cc977620fb8155b5afd16c28264f9055
#
_entry.id   cc977620fb8155b5afd16c28264f9055
#
_cell.length_a   1.000
_cell.length_b   1.000
_cell.length_c   1.000
_cell.angle_alpha   90.00
_cell.angle_beta   90.00
_cell.angle_gamma   90.00
#
_symmetry.space_group_name_H-M   'P 1'
#
loop_
_entity.id
_entity.type
_entity.pdbx_description
1 polymer ?
#
loop_
_entity_poly.entity_id
_entity_poly.type
_entity_poly.pdbx_seq_one_letter_code
_entity_poly.pdbx_strand_id
1 'polypeptide(L)'
;MSTLALVLSLALQASPPAKPLPKPAAQAAPRKAPAEDVAAATQAWHAERLQRLTSPDGWLTLVGLTWLKEGEQTAGSAPGSAVVLPAPAPSRAGTFVRKGDSVSFQPAPGAAFTLEGKPFTGGALKTDEKGAPDVLRLGSVNFQVIRRQERLGVRVKDSEAAARKQFHGIPLYPASADWKVEARLVPDEKPRMLSVPTVLGYSEEMKSAGTLVFTVAGKEYRLMPVAEDGSDELFIIFGDETNRDATYGAGRFLEAPLPDKDGRVVLDFNRAYNPPCAFTRFATCPLPPRGNRLAVRVEAGEKRAGDH
;
A
#
# COMPACT_ATOMS: atom_id res chain seq x y z
N MET A 1 -55.24 60.01 -43.99
CA MET A 1 -54.59 58.70 -43.86
C MET A 1 -53.94 58.62 -42.48
N SER A 2 -54.68 58.06 -41.48
CA SER A 2 -54.32 58.02 -40.11
C SER A 2 -53.58 56.73 -39.78
N THR A 3 -52.40 56.85 -39.26
CA THR A 3 -51.61 55.72 -38.72
C THR A 3 -51.85 55.61 -37.22
N LEU A 4 -52.49 54.51 -36.81
CA LEU A 4 -52.76 54.11 -35.45
C LEU A 4 -51.54 53.51 -34.83
N ALA A 5 -50.95 54.09 -33.80
CA ALA A 5 -49.88 53.53 -33.04
C ALA A 5 -50.42 52.69 -31.88
N LEU A 6 -50.08 51.36 -31.89
CA LEU A 6 -50.48 50.42 -30.87
C LEU A 6 -49.37 50.42 -29.77
N VAL A 7 -49.71 50.93 -28.57
CA VAL A 7 -48.82 50.88 -27.41
C VAL A 7 -49.03 49.56 -26.68
N LEU A 8 -48.00 48.71 -26.67
CA LEU A 8 -48.00 47.42 -25.97
C LEU A 8 -47.42 47.65 -24.56
N SER A 9 -48.27 47.60 -23.55
CA SER A 9 -47.86 47.70 -22.14
C SER A 9 -47.37 46.33 -21.66
N LEU A 10 -46.05 46.19 -21.37
CA LEU A 10 -45.45 45.05 -20.75
C LEU A 10 -45.66 45.12 -19.22
N ALA A 11 -46.52 44.29 -18.67
CA ALA A 11 -46.67 44.12 -17.23
C ALA A 11 -45.52 43.28 -16.68
N LEU A 12 -44.65 43.87 -15.86
CA LEU A 12 -43.65 43.15 -15.08
C LEU A 12 -44.35 42.34 -13.99
N GLN A 13 -44.41 41.05 -14.13
CA GLN A 13 -44.84 40.14 -13.06
C GLN A 13 -43.65 39.92 -12.10
N ALA A 14 -43.77 40.39 -10.87
CA ALA A 14 -42.81 40.12 -9.81
C ALA A 14 -42.83 38.63 -9.39
N SER A 15 -41.70 37.96 -9.46
CA SER A 15 -41.54 36.57 -8.99
C SER A 15 -41.75 36.51 -7.47
N PRO A 16 -42.42 35.46 -6.95
CA PRO A 16 -42.57 35.29 -5.50
C PRO A 16 -41.23 35.02 -4.82
N PRO A 17 -41.03 35.40 -3.54
CA PRO A 17 -39.81 35.19 -2.82
C PRO A 17 -39.52 33.70 -2.64
N ALA A 18 -38.26 33.31 -2.88
CA ALA A 18 -37.81 31.95 -2.74
C ALA A 18 -37.95 31.45 -1.29
N LYS A 19 -38.53 30.26 -1.13
CA LYS A 19 -38.61 29.60 0.18
C LYS A 19 -37.22 29.41 0.75
N PRO A 20 -36.98 29.67 2.06
CA PRO A 20 -35.69 29.41 2.68
C PRO A 20 -35.39 27.91 2.63
N LEU A 21 -34.17 27.59 2.23
CA LEU A 21 -33.63 26.22 2.22
C LEU A 21 -33.71 25.63 3.64
N PRO A 22 -34.10 24.36 3.79
CA PRO A 22 -34.12 23.71 5.09
C PRO A 22 -32.70 23.70 5.67
N LYS A 23 -32.58 24.09 6.96
CA LYS A 23 -31.33 23.96 7.71
C LYS A 23 -30.86 22.50 7.61
N PRO A 24 -29.55 22.25 7.37
CA PRO A 24 -29.03 20.91 7.40
C PRO A 24 -29.37 20.24 8.73
N ALA A 25 -30.00 19.07 8.67
CA ALA A 25 -30.31 18.27 9.84
C ALA A 25 -29.02 18.05 10.63
N ALA A 26 -29.09 18.28 11.96
CA ALA A 26 -27.98 17.98 12.85
C ALA A 26 -27.55 16.51 12.60
N GLN A 27 -26.30 16.32 12.19
CA GLN A 27 -25.73 15.00 11.97
C GLN A 27 -25.79 14.25 13.28
N ALA A 28 -26.49 13.11 13.29
CA ALA A 28 -26.46 12.21 14.43
C ALA A 28 -25.02 11.81 14.71
N ALA A 29 -24.58 11.92 15.95
CA ALA A 29 -23.25 11.48 16.38
C ALA A 29 -23.05 10.01 15.98
N PRO A 30 -21.86 9.64 15.45
CA PRO A 30 -21.59 8.28 15.02
C PRO A 30 -21.82 7.32 16.18
N ARG A 31 -22.59 6.24 15.93
CA ARG A 31 -22.74 5.15 16.90
C ARG A 31 -21.38 4.47 17.07
N LYS A 32 -20.77 4.64 18.23
CA LYS A 32 -19.56 3.89 18.61
C LYS A 32 -19.91 2.41 18.73
N ALA A 33 -19.13 1.54 18.06
CA ALA A 33 -19.19 0.10 18.34
C ALA A 33 -18.77 -0.16 19.80
N PRO A 34 -19.27 -1.21 20.45
CA PRO A 34 -18.83 -1.59 21.79
C PRO A 34 -17.31 -1.79 21.82
N ALA A 35 -16.64 -1.33 22.86
CA ALA A 35 -15.18 -1.39 22.95
C ALA A 35 -14.64 -2.84 22.92
N GLU A 36 -15.41 -3.78 23.43
CA GLU A 36 -15.10 -5.21 23.42
C GLU A 36 -15.05 -5.78 21.99
N ASP A 37 -15.98 -5.41 21.12
CA ASP A 37 -16.00 -5.83 19.72
C ASP A 37 -14.81 -5.28 18.95
N VAL A 38 -14.40 -4.03 19.24
CA VAL A 38 -13.23 -3.42 18.61
C VAL A 38 -11.96 -4.14 19.00
N ALA A 39 -11.79 -4.50 20.27
CA ALA A 39 -10.61 -5.21 20.75
C ALA A 39 -10.50 -6.61 20.14
N ALA A 40 -11.59 -7.38 20.15
CA ALA A 40 -11.62 -8.72 19.55
C ALA A 40 -11.37 -8.67 18.03
N ALA A 41 -11.99 -7.74 17.32
CA ALA A 41 -11.80 -7.57 15.88
C ALA A 41 -10.36 -7.15 15.53
N THR A 42 -9.75 -6.27 16.33
CA THR A 42 -8.35 -5.86 16.16
C THR A 42 -7.39 -7.02 16.38
N GLN A 43 -7.61 -7.82 17.42
CA GLN A 43 -6.79 -9.00 17.72
C GLN A 43 -6.88 -10.05 16.60
N ALA A 44 -8.07 -10.35 16.10
CA ALA A 44 -8.27 -11.28 14.99
C ALA A 44 -7.52 -10.80 13.73
N TRP A 45 -7.71 -9.54 13.33
CA TRP A 45 -7.01 -8.94 12.22
C TRP A 45 -5.48 -9.00 12.40
N HIS A 46 -4.99 -8.69 13.60
CA HIS A 46 -3.55 -8.72 13.89
C HIS A 46 -2.98 -10.15 13.80
N ALA A 47 -3.70 -11.15 14.29
CA ALA A 47 -3.28 -12.54 14.16
C ALA A 47 -3.14 -12.96 12.69
N GLU A 48 -4.09 -12.62 11.83
CA GLU A 48 -4.02 -12.85 10.39
C GLU A 48 -2.85 -12.08 9.75
N ARG A 49 -2.63 -10.83 10.18
CA ARG A 49 -1.51 -10.00 9.73
C ARG A 49 -0.16 -10.65 10.07
N LEU A 50 0.03 -11.13 11.30
CA LEU A 50 1.24 -11.84 11.72
C LEU A 50 1.43 -13.13 10.92
N GLN A 51 0.36 -13.88 10.68
CA GLN A 51 0.39 -15.09 9.87
C GLN A 51 0.86 -14.83 8.42
N ARG A 52 0.33 -13.78 7.78
CA ARG A 52 0.78 -13.36 6.44
C ARG A 52 2.25 -12.91 6.44
N LEU A 53 2.66 -12.15 7.45
CA LEU A 53 4.02 -11.63 7.56
C LEU A 53 5.06 -12.74 7.74
N THR A 54 4.72 -13.77 8.54
CA THR A 54 5.57 -14.92 8.84
C THR A 54 5.39 -16.11 7.87
N SER A 55 4.55 -15.98 6.85
CA SER A 55 4.37 -17.05 5.85
C SER A 55 5.68 -17.35 5.11
N PRO A 56 5.84 -18.54 4.49
CA PRO A 56 7.06 -18.89 3.73
C PRO A 56 7.40 -17.94 2.59
N ASP A 57 6.41 -17.19 2.09
CA ASP A 57 6.56 -16.15 1.06
C ASP A 57 6.30 -14.73 1.60
N GLY A 58 6.18 -14.57 2.93
CA GLY A 58 5.93 -13.30 3.62
C GLY A 58 7.11 -12.32 3.53
N TRP A 59 6.89 -11.10 4.02
CA TRP A 59 7.90 -10.04 3.94
C TRP A 59 9.14 -10.29 4.80
N LEU A 60 9.03 -11.07 5.87
CA LEU A 60 10.16 -11.47 6.72
C LEU A 60 11.13 -12.43 6.02
N THR A 61 10.76 -12.98 4.88
CA THR A 61 11.62 -13.86 4.06
C THR A 61 12.45 -13.08 3.04
N LEU A 62 12.20 -11.77 2.86
CA LEU A 62 12.88 -10.95 1.86
C LEU A 62 14.31 -10.63 2.32
N VAL A 63 15.29 -11.25 1.67
CA VAL A 63 16.72 -11.21 2.04
C VAL A 63 17.61 -10.54 1.01
N GLY A 64 17.08 -10.16 -0.16
CA GLY A 64 17.88 -9.52 -1.21
C GLY A 64 17.06 -8.79 -2.25
N LEU A 65 17.66 -7.71 -2.78
CA LEU A 65 17.19 -7.01 -3.97
C LEU A 65 18.42 -6.55 -4.75
N THR A 66 18.58 -7.02 -5.98
CA THR A 66 19.66 -6.63 -6.88
C THR A 66 19.08 -6.03 -8.15
N TRP A 67 19.46 -4.80 -8.47
CA TRP A 67 19.08 -4.15 -9.73
C TRP A 67 19.94 -4.67 -10.87
N LEU A 68 19.28 -5.22 -11.90
CA LEU A 68 19.95 -5.80 -13.05
C LEU A 68 20.49 -4.70 -13.98
N LYS A 69 21.74 -4.89 -14.40
CA LYS A 69 22.37 -4.14 -15.51
C LYS A 69 22.01 -4.82 -16.83
N GLU A 70 22.29 -4.17 -17.94
CA GLU A 70 22.19 -4.77 -19.27
C GLU A 70 23.21 -5.92 -19.41
N GLY A 71 22.82 -7.00 -20.09
CA GLY A 71 23.66 -8.16 -20.34
C GLY A 71 23.58 -9.25 -19.28
N GLU A 72 24.64 -10.04 -19.16
CA GLU A 72 24.71 -11.21 -18.30
C GLU A 72 25.16 -10.90 -16.88
N GLN A 73 24.53 -11.56 -15.90
CA GLN A 73 24.85 -11.41 -14.49
C GLN A 73 24.73 -12.76 -13.77
N THR A 74 25.77 -13.16 -13.09
CA THR A 74 25.80 -14.42 -12.34
C THR A 74 24.92 -14.37 -11.11
N ALA A 75 24.29 -15.50 -10.79
CA ALA A 75 23.53 -15.72 -9.57
C ALA A 75 24.06 -16.93 -8.81
N GLY A 76 24.15 -16.83 -7.49
CA GLY A 76 24.59 -17.91 -6.63
C GLY A 76 24.96 -17.42 -5.24
N SER A 77 25.39 -18.36 -4.37
CA SER A 77 25.82 -18.02 -3.01
C SER A 77 27.29 -17.59 -2.91
N ALA A 78 28.04 -17.67 -4.00
CA ALA A 78 29.43 -17.18 -4.02
C ALA A 78 29.47 -15.65 -3.81
N PRO A 79 30.39 -15.12 -2.99
CA PRO A 79 30.48 -13.68 -2.71
C PRO A 79 30.69 -12.77 -3.93
N GLY A 80 31.19 -13.33 -5.04
CA GLY A 80 31.37 -12.63 -6.32
C GLY A 80 30.17 -12.67 -7.26
N SER A 81 29.05 -13.29 -6.85
CA SER A 81 27.84 -13.32 -7.66
C SER A 81 27.22 -11.92 -7.74
N ALA A 82 26.80 -11.52 -8.95
CA ALA A 82 26.11 -10.25 -9.13
C ALA A 82 24.74 -10.24 -8.41
N VAL A 83 24.02 -11.37 -8.47
CA VAL A 83 22.82 -11.64 -7.68
C VAL A 83 23.18 -12.66 -6.62
N VAL A 84 23.36 -12.17 -5.38
CA VAL A 84 23.72 -13.04 -4.25
C VAL A 84 22.47 -13.77 -3.77
N LEU A 85 22.54 -15.10 -3.76
CA LEU A 85 21.53 -15.96 -3.16
C LEU A 85 22.02 -16.46 -1.80
N PRO A 86 21.13 -16.61 -0.79
CA PRO A 86 21.53 -17.19 0.49
C PRO A 86 21.88 -18.68 0.34
N ALA A 87 22.65 -19.23 1.30
CA ALA A 87 22.75 -20.67 1.45
C ALA A 87 21.34 -21.23 1.79
N PRO A 88 20.90 -22.40 1.26
CA PRO A 88 21.74 -23.43 0.64
C PRO A 88 21.85 -23.37 -0.90
N ALA A 89 21.64 -22.20 -1.52
CA ALA A 89 21.85 -22.12 -2.96
C ALA A 89 23.29 -22.50 -3.36
N PRO A 90 23.53 -23.13 -4.54
CA PRO A 90 24.86 -23.41 -5.04
C PRO A 90 25.71 -22.13 -5.19
N SER A 91 27.04 -22.26 -5.11
CA SER A 91 27.96 -21.14 -5.34
C SER A 91 27.72 -20.48 -6.69
N ARG A 92 27.36 -21.26 -7.71
CA ARG A 92 26.87 -20.83 -9.01
C ARG A 92 25.52 -21.49 -9.27
N ALA A 93 24.44 -20.73 -9.14
CA ALA A 93 23.07 -21.22 -9.32
C ALA A 93 22.56 -20.98 -10.75
N GLY A 94 23.07 -19.96 -11.45
CA GLY A 94 22.65 -19.65 -12.81
C GLY A 94 23.12 -18.28 -13.28
N THR A 95 22.53 -17.84 -14.38
CA THR A 95 22.84 -16.54 -15.01
C THR A 95 21.55 -15.84 -15.42
N PHE A 96 21.39 -14.60 -14.99
CA PHE A 96 20.37 -13.69 -15.51
C PHE A 96 20.91 -13.00 -16.75
N VAL A 97 20.05 -12.81 -17.74
CA VAL A 97 20.34 -12.02 -18.94
C VAL A 97 19.25 -10.96 -19.07
N ARG A 98 19.64 -9.71 -18.96
CA ARG A 98 18.76 -8.57 -19.27
C ARG A 98 19.02 -8.10 -20.68
N LYS A 99 17.93 -7.93 -21.46
CA LYS A 99 17.93 -7.30 -22.81
C LYS A 99 16.79 -6.29 -22.86
N GLY A 100 17.12 -5.02 -22.63
CA GLY A 100 16.13 -3.95 -22.50
C GLY A 100 15.15 -4.24 -21.36
N ASP A 101 13.88 -4.41 -21.71
CA ASP A 101 12.78 -4.72 -20.77
C ASP A 101 12.58 -6.21 -20.49
N SER A 102 13.33 -7.07 -21.14
CA SER A 102 13.23 -8.51 -20.97
C SER A 102 14.31 -9.05 -20.03
N VAL A 103 13.92 -9.96 -19.14
CA VAL A 103 14.84 -10.71 -18.29
C VAL A 103 14.61 -12.20 -18.52
N SER A 104 15.69 -12.92 -18.75
CA SER A 104 15.69 -14.39 -18.75
C SER A 104 16.64 -14.93 -17.68
N PHE A 105 16.40 -16.16 -17.28
CA PHE A 105 17.29 -16.87 -16.35
C PHE A 105 17.67 -18.24 -16.92
N GLN A 106 18.95 -18.57 -16.86
CA GLN A 106 19.49 -19.86 -17.24
C GLN A 106 20.07 -20.53 -16.00
N PRO A 107 19.45 -21.60 -15.48
CA PRO A 107 20.02 -22.39 -14.39
C PRO A 107 21.40 -22.95 -14.73
N ALA A 108 22.30 -23.00 -13.75
CA ALA A 108 23.56 -23.74 -13.89
C ALA A 108 23.30 -25.25 -13.89
N PRO A 109 24.19 -26.06 -14.51
CA PRO A 109 24.10 -27.52 -14.45
C PRO A 109 23.96 -28.00 -13.00
N GLY A 110 22.96 -28.85 -12.73
CA GLY A 110 22.67 -29.38 -11.40
C GLY A 110 21.86 -28.48 -10.47
N ALA A 111 21.56 -27.21 -10.85
CA ALA A 111 20.68 -26.34 -10.07
C ALA A 111 19.21 -26.61 -10.45
N ALA A 112 18.50 -27.36 -9.61
CA ALA A 112 17.14 -27.84 -9.85
C ALA A 112 16.08 -26.78 -9.48
N PHE A 113 15.95 -25.73 -10.30
CA PHE A 113 14.90 -24.75 -10.14
C PHE A 113 13.52 -25.27 -10.56
N THR A 114 12.48 -24.78 -9.92
CA THR A 114 11.10 -25.03 -10.31
C THR A 114 10.36 -23.71 -10.54
N LEU A 115 9.43 -23.72 -11.49
CA LEU A 115 8.43 -22.67 -11.73
C LEU A 115 7.05 -23.34 -11.65
N GLU A 116 6.19 -22.85 -10.77
CA GLU A 116 4.84 -23.44 -10.53
C GLU A 116 4.90 -24.94 -10.23
N GLY A 117 5.92 -25.38 -9.49
CA GLY A 117 6.14 -26.79 -9.15
C GLY A 117 6.70 -27.68 -10.26
N LYS A 118 6.91 -27.14 -11.47
CA LYS A 118 7.51 -27.88 -12.61
C LYS A 118 8.99 -27.55 -12.75
N PRO A 119 9.83 -28.50 -13.22
CA PRO A 119 11.22 -28.23 -13.51
C PRO A 119 11.40 -27.05 -14.48
N PHE A 120 12.27 -26.10 -14.11
CA PHE A 120 12.60 -24.96 -14.95
C PHE A 120 14.03 -25.13 -15.50
N THR A 121 14.14 -25.20 -16.81
CA THR A 121 15.43 -25.44 -17.51
C THR A 121 16.01 -24.20 -18.16
N GLY A 122 15.31 -23.05 -18.05
CA GLY A 122 15.73 -21.76 -18.59
C GLY A 122 14.63 -21.09 -19.41
N GLY A 123 14.70 -19.78 -19.51
CA GLY A 123 13.75 -19.00 -20.30
C GLY A 123 13.50 -17.59 -19.76
N ALA A 124 12.62 -16.86 -20.45
CA ALA A 124 12.17 -15.54 -20.06
C ALA A 124 11.30 -15.59 -18.79
N LEU A 125 11.41 -14.55 -17.96
CA LEU A 125 10.65 -14.42 -16.71
C LEU A 125 9.68 -13.25 -16.80
N LYS A 126 8.44 -13.46 -16.38
CA LYS A 126 7.44 -12.41 -16.19
C LYS A 126 7.80 -11.56 -14.96
N THR A 127 7.65 -10.25 -15.10
CA THR A 127 7.78 -9.28 -13.99
C THR A 127 6.45 -9.05 -13.29
N ASP A 128 6.48 -8.34 -12.17
CA ASP A 128 5.29 -7.90 -11.42
C ASP A 128 4.56 -6.68 -12.04
N GLU A 129 4.96 -6.21 -13.23
CA GLU A 129 4.38 -5.02 -13.87
C GLU A 129 2.93 -5.25 -14.35
N LYS A 130 2.63 -6.42 -14.88
CA LYS A 130 1.33 -6.74 -15.49
C LYS A 130 0.61 -7.90 -14.80
N GLY A 131 0.79 -8.03 -13.50
CA GLY A 131 0.19 -9.07 -12.69
C GLY A 131 1.21 -9.91 -11.92
N ALA A 132 0.86 -11.16 -11.59
CA ALA A 132 1.74 -12.02 -10.81
C ALA A 132 3.02 -12.35 -11.59
N PRO A 133 4.21 -12.14 -10.99
CA PRO A 133 5.48 -12.48 -11.60
C PRO A 133 5.73 -13.99 -11.57
N ASP A 134 6.67 -14.43 -12.42
CA ASP A 134 7.21 -15.78 -12.29
C ASP A 134 8.08 -15.88 -11.03
N VAL A 135 7.81 -16.89 -10.18
CA VAL A 135 8.56 -17.16 -8.96
C VAL A 135 9.35 -18.45 -9.14
N LEU A 136 10.65 -18.31 -9.30
CA LEU A 136 11.55 -19.46 -9.36
C LEU A 136 11.96 -19.90 -7.95
N ARG A 137 11.90 -21.22 -7.69
CA ARG A 137 12.19 -21.80 -6.36
C ARG A 137 13.34 -22.78 -6.44
N LEU A 138 14.20 -22.73 -5.42
CA LEU A 138 15.31 -23.67 -5.21
C LEU A 138 15.43 -23.94 -3.69
N GLY A 139 14.85 -25.04 -3.22
CA GLY A 139 14.77 -25.32 -1.79
C GLY A 139 13.99 -24.24 -1.03
N SER A 140 14.61 -23.68 0.01
CA SER A 140 14.02 -22.58 0.79
C SER A 140 14.09 -21.22 0.07
N VAL A 141 14.95 -21.09 -0.93
CA VAL A 141 15.19 -19.85 -1.66
C VAL A 141 14.23 -19.72 -2.83
N ASN A 142 13.66 -18.54 -2.98
CA ASN A 142 12.95 -18.19 -4.20
C ASN A 142 13.30 -16.78 -4.65
N PHE A 143 13.08 -16.50 -5.92
CA PHE A 143 13.23 -15.15 -6.46
C PHE A 143 12.24 -14.86 -7.58
N GLN A 144 12.00 -13.58 -7.77
CA GLN A 144 11.18 -13.05 -8.85
C GLN A 144 11.80 -11.77 -9.40
N VAL A 145 11.46 -11.43 -10.64
CA VAL A 145 11.86 -10.17 -11.24
C VAL A 145 10.78 -9.12 -10.96
N ILE A 146 11.21 -7.98 -10.40
CA ILE A 146 10.34 -6.83 -10.18
C ILE A 146 10.71 -5.70 -11.12
N ARG A 147 9.70 -4.89 -11.53
CA ARG A 147 9.90 -3.64 -12.26
C ARG A 147 9.55 -2.46 -11.38
N ARG A 148 10.43 -1.45 -11.38
CA ARG A 148 10.20 -0.17 -10.73
C ARG A 148 10.70 0.93 -11.65
N GLN A 149 9.78 1.62 -12.31
CA GLN A 149 10.07 2.52 -13.45
C GLN A 149 10.88 1.75 -14.52
N GLU A 150 12.02 2.30 -14.96
CA GLU A 150 12.92 1.68 -15.96
C GLU A 150 13.88 0.62 -15.36
N ARG A 151 13.79 0.38 -14.04
CA ARG A 151 14.69 -0.54 -13.34
C ARG A 151 14.05 -1.92 -13.21
N LEU A 152 14.79 -2.94 -13.61
CA LEU A 152 14.46 -4.34 -13.37
C LEU A 152 15.35 -4.88 -12.26
N GLY A 153 14.76 -5.53 -11.26
CA GLY A 153 15.49 -6.06 -10.12
C GLY A 153 15.08 -7.49 -9.78
N VAL A 154 16.02 -8.25 -9.25
CA VAL A 154 15.77 -9.58 -8.70
C VAL A 154 15.52 -9.46 -7.21
N ARG A 155 14.31 -9.75 -6.78
CA ARG A 155 13.90 -9.84 -5.37
C ARG A 155 14.07 -11.27 -4.91
N VAL A 156 14.90 -11.46 -3.87
CA VAL A 156 15.25 -12.78 -3.33
C VAL A 156 14.60 -12.96 -1.97
N LYS A 157 13.94 -14.09 -1.79
CA LYS A 157 13.35 -14.53 -0.52
C LYS A 157 13.95 -15.85 -0.08
N ASP A 158 14.03 -16.05 1.24
CA ASP A 158 14.42 -17.31 1.87
C ASP A 158 13.43 -17.63 3.01
N SER A 159 12.70 -18.73 2.86
CA SER A 159 11.78 -19.17 3.91
C SER A 159 12.48 -19.51 5.24
N GLU A 160 13.81 -19.70 5.21
CA GLU A 160 14.66 -19.99 6.36
C GLU A 160 15.34 -18.72 6.94
N ALA A 161 14.99 -17.54 6.44
CA ALA A 161 15.57 -16.26 6.85
C ALA A 161 15.52 -16.07 8.38
N ALA A 162 16.62 -15.56 8.95
CA ALA A 162 16.72 -15.28 10.39
C ALA A 162 15.62 -14.33 10.88
N ALA A 163 15.31 -13.29 10.10
CA ALA A 163 14.25 -12.34 10.43
C ALA A 163 12.88 -13.01 10.60
N ARG A 164 12.58 -14.06 9.81
CA ARG A 164 11.35 -14.85 9.95
C ARG A 164 11.39 -15.76 11.19
N LYS A 165 12.51 -16.46 11.41
CA LYS A 165 12.66 -17.43 12.52
C LYS A 165 12.72 -16.76 13.89
N GLN A 166 13.30 -15.56 13.95
CA GLN A 166 13.49 -14.79 15.19
C GLN A 166 12.40 -13.72 15.39
N PHE A 167 11.35 -13.75 14.59
CA PHE A 167 10.27 -12.80 14.73
C PHE A 167 9.40 -13.11 15.95
N HIS A 168 9.26 -12.13 16.84
CA HIS A 168 8.52 -12.27 18.11
C HIS A 168 7.18 -11.50 18.11
N GLY A 169 6.75 -10.99 16.96
CA GLY A 169 5.50 -10.22 16.85
C GLY A 169 5.73 -8.73 16.73
N ILE A 170 4.64 -8.00 16.66
CA ILE A 170 4.62 -6.54 16.59
C ILE A 170 3.78 -6.02 17.75
N PRO A 171 4.30 -5.11 18.58
CA PRO A 171 3.49 -4.48 19.62
C PRO A 171 2.36 -3.66 19.02
N LEU A 172 1.17 -3.71 19.65
CA LEU A 172 0.04 -2.86 19.31
C LEU A 172 -0.20 -1.80 20.38
N TYR A 173 -0.85 -0.73 20.00
CA TYR A 173 -1.60 0.10 20.95
C TYR A 173 -2.82 -0.66 21.44
N PRO A 174 -3.34 -0.37 22.66
CA PRO A 174 -4.63 -0.85 23.07
C PRO A 174 -5.72 -0.43 22.06
N ALA A 175 -6.55 -1.37 21.64
CA ALA A 175 -7.64 -1.07 20.73
C ALA A 175 -8.65 -0.13 21.37
N SER A 176 -9.11 0.87 20.66
CA SER A 176 -10.08 1.85 21.11
C SER A 176 -11.13 2.16 20.03
N ALA A 177 -12.39 2.24 20.44
CA ALA A 177 -13.46 2.67 19.56
C ALA A 177 -13.29 4.12 19.07
N ASP A 178 -12.52 4.95 19.76
CA ASP A 178 -12.21 6.32 19.36
C ASP A 178 -11.37 6.39 18.10
N TRP A 179 -10.65 5.31 17.78
CA TRP A 179 -9.83 5.17 16.58
C TRP A 179 -10.52 4.44 15.43
N LYS A 180 -11.81 4.10 15.58
CA LYS A 180 -12.68 3.66 14.50
C LYS A 180 -13.54 4.85 14.06
N VAL A 181 -13.08 5.58 13.06
CA VAL A 181 -13.56 6.91 12.69
C VAL A 181 -14.38 6.85 11.41
N GLU A 182 -15.57 7.47 11.39
CA GLU A 182 -16.32 7.68 10.17
C GLU A 182 -15.69 8.84 9.37
N ALA A 183 -15.35 8.56 8.13
CA ALA A 183 -14.88 9.54 7.16
C ALA A 183 -15.89 9.67 6.01
N ARG A 184 -15.82 10.78 5.31
CA ARG A 184 -16.53 10.98 4.05
C ARG A 184 -15.52 11.10 2.91
N LEU A 185 -15.66 10.27 1.90
CA LEU A 185 -14.91 10.42 0.66
C LEU A 185 -15.54 11.54 -0.18
N VAL A 186 -14.78 12.58 -0.40
CA VAL A 186 -15.10 13.67 -1.32
C VAL A 186 -14.36 13.37 -2.63
N PRO A 187 -15.08 13.02 -3.70
CA PRO A 187 -14.45 12.73 -4.97
C PRO A 187 -13.79 13.99 -5.54
N ASP A 188 -12.71 13.81 -6.28
CA ASP A 188 -12.09 14.90 -7.02
C ASP A 188 -12.95 15.28 -8.24
N GLU A 189 -13.05 16.56 -8.57
CA GLU A 189 -13.79 17.03 -9.77
C GLU A 189 -13.22 16.45 -11.09
N LYS A 190 -11.93 16.16 -11.11
CA LYS A 190 -11.21 15.52 -12.21
C LYS A 190 -10.31 14.42 -11.65
N PRO A 191 -10.08 13.33 -12.41
CA PRO A 191 -9.12 12.32 -12.02
C PRO A 191 -7.78 12.96 -11.66
N ARG A 192 -7.30 12.68 -10.45
CA ARG A 192 -6.05 13.24 -9.92
C ARG A 192 -5.05 12.11 -9.69
N MET A 193 -3.81 12.37 -10.08
CA MET A 193 -2.67 11.54 -9.73
C MET A 193 -1.99 12.11 -8.50
N LEU A 194 -1.62 11.24 -7.58
CA LEU A 194 -0.85 11.57 -6.38
C LEU A 194 0.61 11.23 -6.68
N SER A 195 1.48 12.22 -6.52
CA SER A 195 2.93 11.97 -6.52
C SER A 195 3.32 11.36 -5.18
N VAL A 196 3.51 10.06 -5.16
CA VAL A 196 3.80 9.26 -3.96
C VAL A 196 5.30 8.97 -3.92
N PRO A 197 6.04 9.55 -2.95
CA PRO A 197 7.46 9.28 -2.81
C PRO A 197 7.70 7.81 -2.44
N THR A 198 8.88 7.28 -2.76
CA THR A 198 9.29 5.92 -2.39
C THR A 198 10.58 5.93 -1.58
N VAL A 199 10.85 4.85 -0.86
CA VAL A 199 12.13 4.64 -0.16
C VAL A 199 13.34 4.57 -1.12
N LEU A 200 13.09 4.45 -2.43
CA LEU A 200 14.12 4.41 -3.47
C LEU A 200 14.53 5.80 -3.99
N GLY A 201 13.93 6.89 -3.45
CA GLY A 201 14.27 8.27 -3.77
C GLY A 201 13.64 8.83 -5.03
N TYR A 202 12.63 8.17 -5.58
CA TYR A 202 11.79 8.70 -6.66
C TYR A 202 10.31 8.70 -6.23
N SER A 203 9.45 9.33 -7.02
CA SER A 203 7.99 9.29 -6.82
C SER A 203 7.31 8.46 -7.89
N GLU A 204 6.23 7.80 -7.50
CA GLU A 204 5.30 7.11 -8.39
C GLU A 204 4.01 7.91 -8.49
N GLU A 205 3.44 7.99 -9.68
CA GLU A 205 2.14 8.60 -9.89
C GLU A 205 1.06 7.53 -9.66
N MET A 206 0.29 7.71 -8.58
CA MET A 206 -0.78 6.78 -8.19
C MET A 206 -2.13 7.47 -8.28
N LYS A 207 -3.15 6.76 -8.77
CA LYS A 207 -4.49 7.31 -8.94
C LYS A 207 -5.13 7.62 -7.58
N SER A 208 -5.63 8.84 -7.40
CA SER A 208 -6.39 9.24 -6.22
C SER A 208 -7.83 8.72 -6.30
N ALA A 209 -8.35 8.23 -5.19
CA ALA A 209 -9.79 7.94 -5.06
C ALA A 209 -10.61 9.18 -4.65
N GLY A 210 -9.95 10.30 -4.32
CA GLY A 210 -10.55 11.51 -3.76
C GLY A 210 -9.90 11.89 -2.42
N THR A 211 -10.63 12.62 -1.59
CA THR A 211 -10.17 13.06 -0.27
C THR A 211 -11.11 12.55 0.82
N LEU A 212 -10.59 11.74 1.74
CA LEU A 212 -11.27 11.35 2.97
C LEU A 212 -11.22 12.50 3.96
N VAL A 213 -12.37 12.96 4.40
CA VAL A 213 -12.52 14.02 5.42
C VAL A 213 -13.13 13.39 6.67
N PHE A 214 -12.51 13.58 7.81
CA PHE A 214 -12.93 13.00 9.09
C PHE A 214 -12.54 13.88 10.26
N THR A 215 -13.11 13.60 11.45
CA THR A 215 -12.87 14.38 12.66
C THR A 215 -12.31 13.48 13.77
N VAL A 216 -11.23 13.92 14.39
CA VAL A 216 -10.64 13.30 15.59
C VAL A 216 -10.52 14.37 16.66
N ALA A 217 -11.02 14.12 17.86
CA ALA A 217 -10.98 15.07 18.99
C ALA A 217 -11.49 16.48 18.63
N GLY A 218 -12.55 16.54 17.81
CA GLY A 218 -13.19 17.81 17.39
C GLY A 218 -12.45 18.59 16.29
N LYS A 219 -11.33 18.08 15.78
CA LYS A 219 -10.56 18.69 14.69
C LYS A 219 -10.71 17.89 13.40
N GLU A 220 -10.92 18.60 12.28
CA GLU A 220 -10.99 18.01 10.95
C GLU A 220 -9.59 17.61 10.43
N TYR A 221 -9.51 16.44 9.82
CA TYR A 221 -8.34 15.92 9.14
C TYR A 221 -8.70 15.40 7.76
N ARG A 222 -7.68 15.27 6.91
CA ARG A 222 -7.84 14.83 5.53
C ARG A 222 -6.76 13.82 5.17
N LEU A 223 -7.15 12.79 4.40
CA LEU A 223 -6.25 11.80 3.81
C LEU A 223 -6.66 11.55 2.36
N MET A 224 -5.69 11.35 1.50
CA MET A 224 -5.90 11.01 0.10
C MET A 224 -5.57 9.53 -0.09
N PRO A 225 -6.59 8.66 -0.22
CA PRO A 225 -6.36 7.26 -0.50
C PRO A 225 -5.95 7.06 -1.96
N VAL A 226 -5.18 6.00 -2.19
CA VAL A 226 -4.88 5.48 -3.52
C VAL A 226 -6.00 4.54 -3.93
N ALA A 227 -6.46 4.66 -5.17
CA ALA A 227 -7.36 3.70 -5.80
C ALA A 227 -6.53 2.71 -6.63
N GLU A 228 -6.60 1.45 -6.29
CA GLU A 228 -6.03 0.37 -7.09
C GLU A 228 -7.14 -0.24 -7.95
N ASP A 229 -6.91 -0.35 -9.26
CA ASP A 229 -7.91 -0.89 -10.17
C ASP A 229 -8.21 -2.37 -9.83
N GLY A 230 -9.48 -2.66 -9.59
CA GLY A 230 -9.93 -4.00 -9.19
C GLY A 230 -9.79 -4.34 -7.71
N SER A 231 -9.36 -3.39 -6.87
CA SER A 231 -9.38 -3.56 -5.41
C SER A 231 -10.76 -3.24 -4.83
N ASP A 232 -11.19 -4.02 -3.84
CA ASP A 232 -12.39 -3.77 -3.04
C ASP A 232 -12.12 -2.84 -1.84
N GLU A 233 -10.88 -2.34 -1.72
CA GLU A 233 -10.44 -1.50 -0.61
C GLU A 233 -9.68 -0.26 -1.10
N LEU A 234 -9.73 0.78 -0.29
CA LEU A 234 -8.91 1.97 -0.41
C LEU A 234 -7.58 1.75 0.29
N PHE A 235 -6.47 2.03 -0.37
CA PHE A 235 -5.15 1.97 0.23
C PHE A 235 -4.68 3.35 0.67
N ILE A 236 -4.32 3.48 1.94
CA ILE A 236 -3.96 4.75 2.57
C ILE A 236 -2.53 4.66 3.09
N ILE A 237 -1.67 5.54 2.60
CA ILE A 237 -0.29 5.69 3.03
C ILE A 237 -0.23 6.98 3.84
N PHE A 238 -0.01 6.91 5.16
CA PHE A 238 -0.07 8.08 6.02
C PHE A 238 1.08 8.17 7.04
N GLY A 239 1.35 9.38 7.48
CA GLY A 239 2.21 9.66 8.62
C GLY A 239 1.44 10.42 9.68
N ASP A 240 1.88 10.32 10.92
CA ASP A 240 1.33 11.01 12.05
C ASP A 240 2.43 11.35 13.09
N GLU A 241 2.09 12.03 14.17
CA GLU A 241 3.09 12.47 15.14
C GLU A 241 3.74 11.33 15.94
N THR A 242 3.14 10.12 15.98
CA THR A 242 3.73 8.94 16.63
C THR A 242 4.93 8.39 15.86
N ASN A 243 5.11 8.76 14.58
CA ASN A 243 6.26 8.31 13.78
C ASN A 243 7.60 8.81 14.33
N ARG A 244 7.59 9.82 15.19
CA ARG A 244 8.81 10.37 15.80
C ARG A 244 9.42 9.45 16.86
N ASP A 245 8.59 8.72 17.59
CA ASP A 245 8.98 8.02 18.80
C ASP A 245 8.40 6.60 18.98
N ALA A 246 7.16 6.38 18.62
CA ALA A 246 6.42 5.17 19.02
C ALA A 246 6.07 4.22 17.86
N THR A 247 5.93 4.73 16.64
CA THR A 247 5.61 3.93 15.46
C THR A 247 6.73 4.03 14.41
N TYR A 248 6.60 3.31 13.30
CA TYR A 248 7.62 3.32 12.26
C TYR A 248 7.81 4.73 11.67
N GLY A 249 9.04 5.20 11.61
CA GLY A 249 9.40 6.59 11.28
C GLY A 249 9.01 7.05 9.87
N ALA A 250 8.92 6.13 8.92
CA ALA A 250 8.54 6.44 7.54
C ALA A 250 7.02 6.51 7.30
N GLY A 251 6.20 6.23 8.32
CA GLY A 251 4.74 6.19 8.22
C GLY A 251 4.18 4.79 8.27
N ARG A 252 2.86 4.70 8.18
CA ARG A 252 2.09 3.45 8.25
C ARG A 252 1.12 3.34 7.09
N PHE A 253 0.61 2.14 6.89
CA PHE A 253 -0.44 1.84 5.93
C PHE A 253 -1.76 1.59 6.65
N LEU A 254 -2.85 1.85 5.97
CA LEU A 254 -4.20 1.53 6.39
C LEU A 254 -5.02 1.13 5.16
N GLU A 255 -5.74 0.04 5.25
CA GLU A 255 -6.75 -0.38 4.29
C GLU A 255 -8.13 -0.03 4.84
N ALA A 256 -9.01 0.45 4.00
CA ALA A 256 -10.38 0.78 4.36
C ALA A 256 -11.34 0.31 3.25
N PRO A 257 -12.59 -0.10 3.60
CA PRO A 257 -13.56 -0.49 2.59
C PRO A 257 -13.84 0.65 1.61
N LEU A 258 -14.30 0.31 0.42
CA LEU A 258 -14.82 1.30 -0.53
C LEU A 258 -15.97 2.08 0.11
N PRO A 259 -16.23 3.33 -0.31
CA PRO A 259 -17.31 4.15 0.24
C PRO A 259 -18.67 3.51 -0.02
N ASP A 260 -19.57 3.68 0.95
CA ASP A 260 -20.97 3.34 0.75
C ASP A 260 -21.64 4.31 -0.27
N LYS A 261 -22.93 4.08 -0.54
CA LYS A 261 -23.72 4.91 -1.48
C LYS A 261 -23.81 6.40 -1.08
N ASP A 262 -23.56 6.72 0.19
CA ASP A 262 -23.57 8.07 0.74
C ASP A 262 -22.16 8.69 0.83
N GLY A 263 -21.15 7.96 0.34
CA GLY A 263 -19.73 8.33 0.37
C GLY A 263 -19.07 8.17 1.73
N ARG A 264 -19.65 7.38 2.64
CA ARG A 264 -19.09 7.13 3.97
C ARG A 264 -18.10 5.99 3.92
N VAL A 265 -17.00 6.16 4.66
CA VAL A 265 -15.92 5.18 4.82
C VAL A 265 -15.60 5.06 6.29
N VAL A 266 -15.43 3.84 6.79
CA VAL A 266 -14.94 3.63 8.16
C VAL A 266 -13.44 3.46 8.13
N LEU A 267 -12.71 4.39 8.75
CA LEU A 267 -11.27 4.32 8.98
C LEU A 267 -11.00 3.67 10.34
N ASP A 268 -10.58 2.43 10.34
CA ASP A 268 -10.22 1.72 11.57
C ASP A 268 -8.71 1.81 11.81
N PHE A 269 -8.24 2.89 12.45
CA PHE A 269 -6.83 3.10 12.76
C PHE A 269 -6.25 2.04 13.72
N ASN A 270 -7.10 1.25 14.41
CA ASN A 270 -6.62 0.09 15.17
C ASN A 270 -5.97 -0.97 14.26
N ARG A 271 -6.23 -0.89 12.95
CA ARG A 271 -5.63 -1.73 11.92
C ARG A 271 -4.54 -1.02 11.11
N ALA A 272 -4.05 0.14 11.58
CA ALA A 272 -2.90 0.78 10.97
C ALA A 272 -1.64 -0.08 11.17
N TYR A 273 -0.86 -0.32 10.10
CA TYR A 273 0.23 -1.28 10.13
C TYR A 273 1.52 -0.79 9.51
N ASN A 274 2.63 -1.39 9.91
CA ASN A 274 3.95 -1.09 9.41
C ASN A 274 4.12 -1.57 7.96
N PRO A 275 4.69 -0.73 7.07
CA PRO A 275 5.03 -1.15 5.71
C PRO A 275 6.16 -2.20 5.72
N PRO A 276 6.34 -2.97 4.64
CA PRO A 276 7.40 -3.96 4.52
C PRO A 276 8.81 -3.44 4.82
N CYS A 277 9.09 -2.17 4.53
CA CYS A 277 10.38 -1.54 4.81
C CYS A 277 10.68 -1.35 6.31
N ALA A 278 9.71 -1.57 7.19
CA ALA A 278 9.92 -1.68 8.63
C ALA A 278 10.58 -3.00 9.06
N PHE A 279 10.64 -3.99 8.17
CA PHE A 279 11.14 -5.34 8.46
C PHE A 279 12.34 -5.74 7.60
N THR A 280 12.54 -5.06 6.48
CA THR A 280 13.64 -5.37 5.55
C THR A 280 14.03 -4.15 4.72
N ARG A 281 15.33 -3.93 4.58
CA ARG A 281 15.90 -2.88 3.72
C ARG A 281 15.72 -3.12 2.22
N PHE A 282 15.25 -4.31 1.84
CA PHE A 282 15.08 -4.71 0.44
C PHE A 282 13.67 -4.44 -0.11
N ALA A 283 12.79 -3.89 0.72
CA ALA A 283 11.47 -3.45 0.26
C ALA A 283 11.54 -2.13 -0.51
N THR A 284 10.55 -1.92 -1.38
CA THR A 284 10.46 -0.72 -2.25
C THR A 284 9.20 0.09 -1.93
N CYS A 285 8.96 0.33 -0.65
CA CYS A 285 7.69 0.87 -0.15
C CYS A 285 7.42 2.31 -0.62
N PRO A 286 6.16 2.64 -0.92
CA PRO A 286 5.73 4.02 -1.01
C PRO A 286 5.77 4.69 0.38
N LEU A 287 5.97 6.00 0.39
CA LEU A 287 5.99 6.85 1.56
C LEU A 287 4.76 7.77 1.57
N PRO A 288 4.33 8.29 2.73
CA PRO A 288 3.20 9.20 2.79
C PRO A 288 3.35 10.39 1.83
N PRO A 289 2.39 10.57 0.88
CA PRO A 289 2.40 11.73 0.01
C PRO A 289 2.23 13.02 0.82
N ARG A 290 2.55 14.16 0.18
CA ARG A 290 2.57 15.47 0.82
C ARG A 290 1.22 15.87 1.31
N GLY A 291 0.44 15.53 1.88
CA GLY A 291 -0.89 15.85 2.43
C GLY A 291 -1.43 14.75 3.33
N ASN A 292 -0.76 13.60 3.33
CA ASN A 292 -1.14 12.48 4.18
C ASN A 292 -0.34 12.42 5.49
N ARG A 293 0.03 13.60 6.03
CA ARG A 293 0.65 13.70 7.34
C ARG A 293 -0.29 14.38 8.32
N LEU A 294 -0.78 13.61 9.29
CA LEU A 294 -1.73 14.06 10.29
C LEU A 294 -0.99 14.76 11.43
N ALA A 295 -1.38 16.00 11.73
CA ALA A 295 -0.88 16.74 12.89
C ALA A 295 -1.62 16.32 14.18
N VAL A 296 -1.58 15.04 14.48
CA VAL A 296 -2.14 14.39 15.67
C VAL A 296 -1.39 13.08 15.91
N ARG A 297 -1.33 12.63 17.14
CA ARG A 297 -0.83 11.31 17.50
C ARG A 297 -1.92 10.28 17.31
N VAL A 298 -1.76 9.39 16.31
CA VAL A 298 -2.66 8.25 16.09
C VAL A 298 -2.16 7.08 16.95
N GLU A 299 -2.55 7.08 18.21
CA GLU A 299 -2.13 6.05 19.19
C GLU A 299 -3.01 4.79 19.07
N ALA A 300 -3.00 4.21 17.88
CA ALA A 300 -3.72 3.00 17.48
C ALA A 300 -2.91 2.18 16.48
N GLY A 301 -3.20 0.89 16.35
CA GLY A 301 -2.54 -0.02 15.41
C GLY A 301 -1.14 -0.44 15.84
N GLU A 302 -0.32 -0.83 14.87
CA GLU A 302 1.04 -1.33 15.08
C GLU A 302 1.99 -0.23 15.58
N LYS A 303 2.75 -0.53 16.63
CA LYS A 303 3.92 0.24 17.06
C LYS A 303 5.14 -0.16 16.25
N ARG A 304 6.29 0.48 16.52
CA ARG A 304 7.56 0.08 15.91
C ARG A 304 7.86 -1.38 16.26
N ALA A 305 8.03 -2.22 15.27
CA ALA A 305 8.67 -3.51 15.44
C ALA A 305 10.15 -3.25 15.73
N GLY A 306 10.68 -3.81 16.80
CA GLY A 306 12.04 -3.54 17.32
C GLY A 306 13.09 -3.03 16.34
N ASP A 307 14.24 -2.63 16.83
CA ASP A 307 15.35 -2.15 15.99
C ASP A 307 15.89 -3.31 15.12
N HIS A 308 15.77 -3.14 13.80
CA HIS A 308 16.35 -4.02 12.78
C HIS A 308 17.53 -3.34 12.10
#